data_45fdb4bb4df0cc3b64cdc1d811c71b7e
#
_entry.id   45fdb4bb4df0cc3b64cdc1d811c71b7e
#
_cell.length_a   1.000
_cell.length_b   1.000
_cell.length_c   1.000
_cell.angle_alpha   90.00
_cell.angle_beta   90.00
_cell.angle_gamma   90.00
#
_symmetry.space_group_name_H-M   'P 1'
#
loop_
_entity.id
_entity.type
_entity.pdbx_description
1 polymer ?
#
loop_
_entity_poly.entity_id
_entity_poly.type
_entity_poly.pdbx_seq_one_letter_code
_entity_poly.pdbx_strand_id
1 'polypeptide(L)'
;AHAFKQGASTISQQLIKNTHLSNEKTLKRKLKEIKLTRELEKKFSKDEILEIYLNTIYFGHSCYGIAGAADFYFGKNAQELTPGESAMLAAIIRSPNRYSPFVDPEKCMAARDGVLKKMRGLGYLSEAEYDAALAEPLPQRQDNSISSRSYLQCVAEELDGISARYSPYRAYGGIRIYTYMDAKLQNYAENLKTDADRSGKSIVVEDNKTYGIAAYYTSEGNIRRQPGSLFKPLAVYAPAIENDQISPCTPILDEKTNFGGYLPANYKDVYHGYVSARQALSESINIPAVKILSQMGVSESEKYLSAMGLKIREEDKNLSLALGGVSEGFTLQQLTGAYALFARGGIYAPPAFIRRIETSDGKLLYERKIDGRRVFSEDTVFLVNDMLKDAAKSGTAKKLAALKLPLCAKTGT
;
A
#
# COMPACT_ATOMS: atom_id res chain seq x y z
N ALA A 1 7.04 -50.70 4.91
CA ALA A 1 6.07 -49.69 4.55
C ALA A 1 6.57 -48.91 3.32
N HIS A 2 6.02 -49.16 2.15
CA HIS A 2 6.33 -48.42 0.94
C HIS A 2 5.64 -47.05 1.02
N ALA A 3 6.41 -46.01 1.28
CA ALA A 3 5.94 -44.64 1.19
C ALA A 3 5.63 -44.30 -0.27
N PHE A 4 4.39 -43.96 -0.59
CA PHE A 4 4.00 -43.37 -1.87
C PHE A 4 4.79 -42.07 -2.10
N LYS A 5 5.84 -42.12 -2.91
CA LYS A 5 6.74 -40.99 -3.17
C LYS A 5 6.25 -40.00 -4.23
N GLN A 6 5.16 -40.31 -4.96
CA GLN A 6 4.57 -39.43 -5.97
C GLN A 6 3.05 -39.39 -5.83
N GLY A 7 2.47 -38.21 -5.61
CA GLY A 7 1.03 -38.00 -5.68
C GLY A 7 0.63 -37.65 -7.11
N ALA A 8 -0.24 -38.44 -7.73
CA ALA A 8 -0.84 -38.15 -9.02
C ALA A 8 -2.16 -37.41 -8.84
N SER A 9 -2.12 -36.07 -8.75
CA SER A 9 -3.32 -35.23 -8.77
C SER A 9 -3.48 -34.63 -10.18
N THR A 10 -4.71 -34.69 -10.73
CA THR A 10 -5.05 -34.04 -11.99
C THR A 10 -5.01 -32.51 -11.86
N ILE A 11 -5.00 -31.77 -12.99
CA ILE A 11 -5.10 -30.31 -13.03
C ILE A 11 -6.36 -29.84 -12.30
N SER A 12 -7.51 -30.48 -12.55
CA SER A 12 -8.78 -30.21 -11.86
C SER A 12 -8.67 -30.35 -10.34
N GLN A 13 -7.99 -31.40 -9.86
CA GLN A 13 -7.76 -31.63 -8.43
C GLN A 13 -6.82 -30.58 -7.84
N GLN A 14 -5.78 -30.19 -8.58
CA GLN A 14 -4.86 -29.14 -8.15
C GLN A 14 -5.57 -27.78 -8.08
N LEU A 15 -6.43 -27.44 -9.04
CA LEU A 15 -7.24 -26.24 -9.03
C LEU A 15 -8.12 -26.18 -7.78
N ILE A 16 -8.90 -27.22 -7.51
CA ILE A 16 -9.75 -27.28 -6.30
C ILE A 16 -8.92 -27.18 -5.02
N LYS A 17 -7.78 -27.86 -4.95
CA LYS A 17 -6.88 -27.79 -3.80
C LYS A 17 -6.40 -26.35 -3.55
N ASN A 18 -5.99 -25.65 -4.61
CA ASN A 18 -5.38 -24.33 -4.49
C ASN A 18 -6.41 -23.22 -4.23
N THR A 19 -7.69 -23.41 -4.62
CA THR A 19 -8.74 -22.37 -4.54
C THR A 19 -9.74 -22.58 -3.40
N HIS A 20 -10.01 -23.80 -2.97
CA HIS A 20 -11.14 -24.11 -2.06
C HIS A 20 -10.75 -24.91 -0.82
N LEU A 21 -9.51 -25.38 -0.70
CA LEU A 21 -9.13 -26.28 0.40
C LEU A 21 -7.88 -25.76 1.14
N SER A 22 -7.78 -26.11 2.44
CA SER A 22 -6.58 -25.88 3.24
C SER A 22 -5.44 -26.82 2.87
N ASN A 23 -4.21 -26.46 3.28
CA ASN A 23 -3.01 -27.29 3.04
C ASN A 23 -2.90 -28.55 3.95
N GLU A 24 -3.91 -28.86 4.74
CA GLU A 24 -3.93 -30.02 5.64
C GLU A 24 -3.87 -31.33 4.86
N LYS A 25 -3.06 -32.29 5.33
CA LYS A 25 -2.92 -33.62 4.72
C LYS A 25 -3.85 -34.63 5.39
N THR A 26 -5.18 -34.47 5.24
CA THR A 26 -6.18 -35.36 5.83
C THR A 26 -6.96 -36.13 4.76
N LEU A 27 -7.40 -37.36 5.08
CA LEU A 27 -8.28 -38.14 4.20
C LEU A 27 -9.62 -37.41 3.95
N LYS A 28 -10.17 -36.77 4.95
CA LYS A 28 -11.41 -35.98 4.86
C LYS A 28 -11.29 -34.87 3.83
N ARG A 29 -10.14 -34.15 3.82
CA ARG A 29 -9.83 -33.13 2.82
C ARG A 29 -9.76 -33.73 1.43
N LYS A 30 -9.10 -34.90 1.27
CA LYS A 30 -8.96 -35.56 -0.05
C LYS A 30 -10.30 -36.04 -0.61
N LEU A 31 -11.21 -36.52 0.23
CA LEU A 31 -12.59 -36.86 -0.18
C LEU A 31 -13.37 -35.63 -0.64
N LYS A 32 -13.23 -34.50 0.08
CA LYS A 32 -13.84 -33.23 -0.31
C LYS A 32 -13.28 -32.72 -1.64
N GLU A 33 -11.96 -32.85 -1.86
CA GLU A 33 -11.29 -32.52 -3.10
C GLU A 33 -11.88 -33.32 -4.29
N ILE A 34 -12.04 -34.63 -4.15
CA ILE A 34 -12.61 -35.49 -5.19
C ILE A 34 -14.05 -35.09 -5.53
N LYS A 35 -14.88 -34.82 -4.49
CA LYS A 35 -16.27 -34.41 -4.70
C LYS A 35 -16.34 -33.08 -5.48
N LEU A 36 -15.61 -32.06 -5.03
CA LEU A 36 -15.60 -30.74 -5.69
C LEU A 36 -15.01 -30.81 -7.09
N THR A 37 -13.99 -31.66 -7.32
CA THR A 37 -13.42 -31.86 -8.67
C THR A 37 -14.47 -32.43 -9.63
N ARG A 38 -15.28 -33.40 -9.21
CA ARG A 38 -16.36 -33.95 -10.04
C ARG A 38 -17.45 -32.92 -10.35
N GLU A 39 -17.74 -32.02 -9.41
CA GLU A 39 -18.68 -30.92 -9.65
C GLU A 39 -18.12 -29.89 -10.62
N LEU A 40 -16.82 -29.59 -10.53
CA LEU A 40 -16.12 -28.71 -11.46
C LEU A 40 -16.16 -29.28 -12.89
N GLU A 41 -15.76 -30.56 -13.07
CA GLU A 41 -15.69 -31.23 -14.38
C GLU A 41 -17.07 -31.46 -15.03
N LYS A 42 -18.17 -31.34 -14.25
CA LYS A 42 -19.56 -31.34 -14.80
C LYS A 42 -19.97 -29.97 -15.34
N LYS A 43 -19.39 -28.88 -14.82
CA LYS A 43 -19.81 -27.51 -15.12
C LYS A 43 -18.94 -26.85 -16.18
N PHE A 44 -17.68 -27.26 -16.29
CA PHE A 44 -16.68 -26.63 -17.14
C PHE A 44 -16.02 -27.66 -18.04
N SER A 45 -15.73 -27.28 -19.26
CA SER A 45 -14.92 -28.06 -20.22
C SER A 45 -13.46 -28.18 -19.72
N LYS A 46 -12.69 -29.08 -20.33
CA LYS A 46 -11.26 -29.22 -19.98
C LYS A 46 -10.46 -27.97 -20.31
N ASP A 47 -10.79 -27.26 -21.38
CA ASP A 47 -10.11 -26.03 -21.78
C ASP A 47 -10.41 -24.89 -20.81
N GLU A 48 -11.66 -24.72 -20.39
CA GLU A 48 -12.03 -23.75 -19.36
C GLU A 48 -11.35 -24.06 -18.01
N ILE A 49 -11.27 -25.33 -17.62
CA ILE A 49 -10.56 -25.74 -16.40
C ILE A 49 -9.06 -25.43 -16.51
N LEU A 50 -8.46 -25.67 -17.67
CA LEU A 50 -7.05 -25.36 -17.91
C LEU A 50 -6.81 -23.84 -17.87
N GLU A 51 -7.67 -23.07 -18.49
CA GLU A 51 -7.60 -21.60 -18.45
C GLU A 51 -7.69 -21.07 -17.01
N ILE A 52 -8.70 -21.52 -16.25
CA ILE A 52 -8.85 -21.15 -14.83
C ILE A 52 -7.61 -21.58 -14.03
N TYR A 53 -7.08 -22.77 -14.28
CA TYR A 53 -5.88 -23.27 -13.62
C TYR A 53 -4.68 -22.37 -13.89
N LEU A 54 -4.38 -22.10 -15.16
CA LEU A 54 -3.25 -21.26 -15.56
C LEU A 54 -3.36 -19.83 -15.04
N ASN A 55 -4.58 -19.30 -14.93
CA ASN A 55 -4.82 -17.95 -14.39
C ASN A 55 -4.80 -17.88 -12.84
N THR A 56 -4.74 -19.05 -12.15
CA THR A 56 -4.87 -19.07 -10.68
C THR A 56 -3.61 -19.55 -9.97
N ILE A 57 -2.80 -20.40 -10.61
CA ILE A 57 -1.66 -21.05 -9.94
C ILE A 57 -0.51 -20.08 -9.67
N TYR A 58 0.26 -20.46 -8.66
CA TYR A 58 1.43 -19.70 -8.22
C TYR A 58 2.68 -20.10 -9.00
N PHE A 59 3.33 -19.14 -9.64
CA PHE A 59 4.56 -19.29 -10.43
C PHE A 59 5.83 -18.84 -9.70
N GLY A 60 5.77 -18.51 -8.42
CA GLY A 60 6.90 -17.96 -7.67
C GLY A 60 6.92 -16.42 -7.66
N HIS A 61 7.79 -15.84 -6.83
CA HIS A 61 8.02 -14.39 -6.77
C HIS A 61 6.74 -13.53 -6.67
N SER A 62 5.75 -14.01 -5.93
CA SER A 62 4.41 -13.40 -5.80
C SER A 62 3.59 -13.36 -7.09
N CYS A 63 3.99 -14.07 -8.14
CA CYS A 63 3.25 -14.15 -9.40
C CYS A 63 2.19 -15.24 -9.34
N TYR A 64 0.93 -14.84 -9.44
CA TYR A 64 -0.24 -15.70 -9.61
C TYR A 64 -0.79 -15.51 -11.02
N GLY A 65 -1.04 -16.61 -11.71
CA GLY A 65 -1.53 -16.60 -13.09
C GLY A 65 -0.45 -16.43 -14.14
N ILE A 66 -0.72 -17.05 -15.32
CA ILE A 66 0.22 -17.13 -16.45
C ILE A 66 0.56 -15.76 -17.03
N ALA A 67 -0.42 -14.82 -17.08
CA ALA A 67 -0.18 -13.49 -17.61
C ALA A 67 0.82 -12.70 -16.75
N GLY A 68 0.64 -12.72 -15.42
CA GLY A 68 1.59 -12.10 -14.49
C GLY A 68 2.96 -12.77 -14.51
N ALA A 69 3.01 -14.10 -14.69
CA ALA A 69 4.27 -14.81 -14.80
C ALA A 69 5.02 -14.50 -16.12
N ALA A 70 4.31 -14.43 -17.25
CA ALA A 70 4.89 -14.06 -18.54
C ALA A 70 5.50 -12.67 -18.53
N ASP A 71 4.78 -11.70 -17.96
CA ASP A 71 5.28 -10.34 -17.79
C ASP A 71 6.48 -10.29 -16.82
N PHE A 72 6.38 -10.93 -15.65
CA PHE A 72 7.43 -10.91 -14.64
C PHE A 72 8.73 -11.56 -15.09
N TYR A 73 8.65 -12.74 -15.74
CA TYR A 73 9.84 -13.48 -16.13
C TYR A 73 10.42 -13.00 -17.46
N PHE A 74 9.57 -12.54 -18.40
CA PHE A 74 9.97 -12.28 -19.79
C PHE A 74 9.59 -10.90 -20.32
N GLY A 75 8.77 -10.12 -19.61
CA GLY A 75 8.26 -8.83 -20.10
C GLY A 75 7.36 -8.96 -21.34
N LYS A 76 6.60 -10.07 -21.46
CA LYS A 76 5.78 -10.44 -22.62
C LYS A 76 4.35 -10.76 -22.20
N ASN A 77 3.42 -10.65 -23.15
CA ASN A 77 2.09 -11.26 -22.97
C ASN A 77 2.20 -12.80 -23.05
N ALA A 78 1.28 -13.52 -22.40
CA ALA A 78 1.30 -14.98 -22.39
C ALA A 78 1.22 -15.62 -23.80
N GLN A 79 0.55 -14.96 -24.75
CA GLN A 79 0.45 -15.42 -26.15
C GLN A 79 1.77 -15.27 -26.94
N GLU A 80 2.71 -14.47 -26.45
CA GLU A 80 3.99 -14.21 -27.10
C GLU A 80 5.13 -15.11 -26.59
N LEU A 81 4.82 -16.00 -25.65
CA LEU A 81 5.79 -16.91 -25.07
C LEU A 81 6.28 -17.93 -26.11
N THR A 82 7.59 -18.10 -26.17
CA THR A 82 8.22 -19.17 -26.96
C THR A 82 7.99 -20.54 -26.35
N PRO A 83 8.24 -21.65 -27.07
CA PRO A 83 8.20 -22.99 -26.49
C PRO A 83 9.13 -23.17 -25.29
N GLY A 84 10.35 -22.60 -25.31
CA GLY A 84 11.30 -22.67 -24.21
C GLY A 84 10.82 -21.92 -22.97
N GLU A 85 10.27 -20.72 -23.16
CA GLU A 85 9.67 -19.89 -22.10
C GLU A 85 8.44 -20.58 -21.48
N SER A 86 7.56 -21.11 -22.32
CA SER A 86 6.37 -21.86 -21.88
C SER A 86 6.74 -23.13 -21.10
N ALA A 87 7.75 -23.86 -21.56
CA ALA A 87 8.26 -25.06 -20.88
C ALA A 87 8.89 -24.71 -19.53
N MET A 88 9.59 -23.57 -19.43
CA MET A 88 10.14 -23.09 -18.16
C MET A 88 9.02 -22.76 -17.16
N LEU A 89 8.00 -22.02 -17.56
CA LEU A 89 6.87 -21.72 -16.68
C LEU A 89 6.15 -22.99 -16.23
N ALA A 90 5.92 -23.95 -17.13
CA ALA A 90 5.34 -25.25 -16.78
C ALA A 90 6.19 -26.04 -15.77
N ALA A 91 7.52 -25.96 -15.87
CA ALA A 91 8.45 -26.60 -14.94
C ALA A 91 8.42 -25.97 -13.53
N ILE A 92 8.30 -24.63 -13.46
CA ILE A 92 8.28 -23.86 -12.21
C ILE A 92 7.09 -24.24 -11.33
N ILE A 93 5.91 -24.50 -11.89
CA ILE A 93 4.67 -24.83 -11.14
C ILE A 93 4.90 -25.93 -10.10
N ARG A 94 5.76 -26.89 -10.39
CA ARG A 94 6.03 -28.04 -9.51
C ARG A 94 6.63 -27.62 -8.16
N SER A 95 7.51 -26.62 -8.15
CA SER A 95 8.14 -26.07 -6.94
C SER A 95 8.76 -24.70 -7.27
N PRO A 96 7.96 -23.62 -7.21
CA PRO A 96 8.37 -22.30 -7.71
C PRO A 96 9.66 -21.76 -7.07
N ASN A 97 9.85 -22.00 -5.78
CA ASN A 97 11.07 -21.54 -5.10
C ASN A 97 12.32 -22.35 -5.47
N ARG A 98 12.16 -23.62 -5.88
CA ARG A 98 13.28 -24.52 -6.20
C ARG A 98 13.69 -24.43 -7.68
N TYR A 99 12.74 -24.19 -8.57
CA TYR A 99 12.94 -24.14 -10.01
C TYR A 99 12.92 -22.72 -10.58
N SER A 100 13.06 -21.70 -9.71
CA SER A 100 13.18 -20.33 -10.17
C SER A 100 14.53 -20.12 -10.87
N PRO A 101 14.53 -19.49 -12.08
CA PRO A 101 15.77 -19.16 -12.79
C PRO A 101 16.66 -18.17 -12.02
N PHE A 102 16.07 -17.43 -11.08
CA PHE A 102 16.77 -16.42 -10.25
C PHE A 102 17.34 -16.99 -8.94
N VAL A 103 16.96 -18.22 -8.57
CA VAL A 103 17.43 -18.88 -7.34
C VAL A 103 18.39 -20.02 -7.66
N ASP A 104 18.06 -20.86 -8.63
CA ASP A 104 18.87 -21.99 -9.05
C ASP A 104 18.71 -22.20 -10.56
N PRO A 105 19.50 -21.45 -11.37
CA PRO A 105 19.40 -21.50 -12.84
C PRO A 105 19.64 -22.90 -13.41
N GLU A 106 20.56 -23.67 -12.84
CA GLU A 106 20.88 -25.01 -13.33
C GLU A 106 19.70 -25.97 -13.16
N LYS A 107 19.06 -25.97 -11.99
CA LYS A 107 17.86 -26.79 -11.77
C LYS A 107 16.67 -26.32 -12.60
N CYS A 108 16.54 -25.00 -12.81
CA CYS A 108 15.51 -24.45 -13.69
C CYS A 108 15.69 -24.96 -15.12
N MET A 109 16.91 -24.87 -15.66
CA MET A 109 17.25 -25.33 -16.99
C MET A 109 16.98 -26.83 -17.15
N ALA A 110 17.49 -27.65 -16.24
CA ALA A 110 17.26 -29.10 -16.29
C ALA A 110 15.76 -29.49 -16.23
N ALA A 111 14.95 -28.72 -15.45
CA ALA A 111 13.52 -28.93 -15.36
C ALA A 111 12.79 -28.52 -16.66
N ARG A 112 13.14 -27.35 -17.24
CA ARG A 112 12.67 -26.87 -18.55
C ARG A 112 12.95 -27.91 -19.65
N ASP A 113 14.19 -28.35 -19.74
CA ASP A 113 14.65 -29.30 -20.77
C ASP A 113 13.92 -30.62 -20.64
N GLY A 114 13.61 -31.06 -19.42
CA GLY A 114 12.76 -32.22 -19.14
C GLY A 114 11.31 -32.04 -19.66
N VAL A 115 10.75 -30.84 -19.63
CA VAL A 115 9.43 -30.54 -20.23
C VAL A 115 9.54 -30.55 -21.75
N LEU A 116 10.53 -29.85 -22.33
CA LEU A 116 10.78 -29.81 -23.77
C LEU A 116 10.93 -31.21 -24.38
N LYS A 117 11.70 -32.10 -23.70
CA LYS A 117 11.85 -33.49 -24.11
C LYS A 117 10.51 -34.23 -24.17
N LYS A 118 9.61 -33.98 -23.22
CA LYS A 118 8.26 -34.56 -23.22
C LYS A 118 7.41 -33.99 -24.35
N MET A 119 7.47 -32.69 -24.60
CA MET A 119 6.73 -32.03 -25.68
C MET A 119 7.14 -32.63 -27.03
N ARG A 120 8.45 -32.78 -27.30
CA ARG A 120 8.97 -33.45 -28.49
C ARG A 120 8.49 -34.92 -28.58
N GLY A 121 8.61 -35.68 -27.50
CA GLY A 121 8.21 -37.09 -27.47
C GLY A 121 6.71 -37.31 -27.67
N LEU A 122 5.88 -36.31 -27.42
CA LEU A 122 4.43 -36.30 -27.66
C LEU A 122 4.04 -35.69 -29.01
N GLY A 123 5.00 -35.24 -29.81
CA GLY A 123 4.76 -34.65 -31.13
C GLY A 123 4.29 -33.18 -31.12
N TYR A 124 4.41 -32.48 -30.00
CA TYR A 124 4.11 -31.06 -29.92
C TYR A 124 5.21 -30.15 -30.47
N LEU A 125 6.44 -30.68 -30.60
CA LEU A 125 7.59 -29.99 -31.19
C LEU A 125 8.25 -30.89 -32.21
N SER A 126 8.62 -30.33 -33.35
CA SER A 126 9.57 -30.93 -34.29
C SER A 126 10.98 -30.94 -33.67
N GLU A 127 11.91 -31.70 -34.27
CA GLU A 127 13.30 -31.75 -33.81
C GLU A 127 13.95 -30.33 -33.86
N ALA A 128 13.73 -29.61 -34.96
CA ALA A 128 14.28 -28.25 -35.13
C ALA A 128 13.74 -27.27 -34.10
N GLU A 129 12.43 -27.31 -33.75
CA GLU A 129 11.84 -26.47 -32.73
C GLU A 129 12.34 -26.85 -31.33
N TYR A 130 12.55 -28.12 -31.07
CA TYR A 130 13.11 -28.60 -29.82
C TYR A 130 14.55 -28.12 -29.62
N ASP A 131 15.41 -28.23 -30.65
CA ASP A 131 16.80 -27.76 -30.58
C ASP A 131 16.86 -26.23 -30.41
N ALA A 132 16.00 -25.49 -31.10
CA ALA A 132 15.89 -24.05 -30.94
C ALA A 132 15.47 -23.66 -29.51
N ALA A 133 14.48 -24.35 -28.95
CA ALA A 133 13.98 -24.10 -27.60
C ALA A 133 15.00 -24.45 -26.50
N LEU A 134 15.84 -25.47 -26.72
CA LEU A 134 16.95 -25.80 -25.80
C LEU A 134 18.03 -24.70 -25.79
N ALA A 135 18.27 -24.04 -26.93
CA ALA A 135 19.26 -22.97 -27.06
C ALA A 135 18.80 -21.65 -26.44
N GLU A 136 17.52 -21.50 -26.11
CA GLU A 136 16.99 -20.27 -25.50
C GLU A 136 17.63 -20.02 -24.11
N PRO A 137 18.13 -18.80 -23.86
CA PRO A 137 18.68 -18.46 -22.54
C PRO A 137 17.57 -18.39 -21.49
N LEU A 138 17.91 -18.64 -20.22
CA LEU A 138 17.02 -18.33 -19.11
C LEU A 138 16.89 -16.80 -18.95
N PRO A 139 15.72 -16.34 -18.49
CA PRO A 139 15.56 -14.91 -18.22
C PRO A 139 16.54 -14.47 -17.13
N GLN A 140 17.15 -13.32 -17.36
CA GLN A 140 17.94 -12.64 -16.35
C GLN A 140 17.01 -11.80 -15.49
N ARG A 141 17.30 -11.73 -14.19
CA ARG A 141 16.56 -10.84 -13.30
C ARG A 141 16.74 -9.42 -13.80
N GLN A 142 15.69 -8.85 -14.38
CA GLN A 142 15.70 -7.44 -14.68
C GLN A 142 15.62 -6.71 -13.33
N ASP A 143 16.60 -5.84 -13.04
CA ASP A 143 16.57 -4.97 -11.85
C ASP A 143 15.39 -3.96 -11.88
N ASN A 144 14.62 -3.99 -12.95
CA ASN A 144 13.36 -3.27 -13.11
C ASN A 144 12.16 -3.93 -12.40
N SER A 145 12.32 -5.08 -11.75
CA SER A 145 11.29 -5.55 -10.82
C SER A 145 11.23 -4.56 -9.68
N ILE A 146 10.29 -3.62 -9.78
CA ILE A 146 9.93 -2.73 -8.69
C ILE A 146 9.69 -3.64 -7.49
N SER A 147 10.60 -3.62 -6.53
CA SER A 147 10.47 -4.36 -5.26
C SER A 147 9.39 -3.68 -4.40
N SER A 148 8.24 -3.42 -4.98
CA SER A 148 7.14 -2.66 -4.39
C SER A 148 6.31 -3.48 -3.41
N ARG A 149 6.96 -4.37 -2.65
CA ARG A 149 6.24 -5.23 -1.68
C ARG A 149 5.30 -4.44 -0.79
N SER A 150 5.77 -3.32 -0.24
CA SER A 150 4.95 -2.47 0.63
C SER A 150 3.74 -1.89 -0.11
N TYR A 151 3.94 -1.42 -1.34
CA TYR A 151 2.86 -0.87 -2.16
C TYR A 151 1.87 -1.96 -2.57
N LEU A 152 2.35 -3.11 -3.05
CA LEU A 152 1.51 -4.23 -3.48
C LEU A 152 0.73 -4.84 -2.31
N GLN A 153 1.28 -4.85 -1.10
CA GLN A 153 0.55 -5.27 0.09
C GLN A 153 -0.65 -4.35 0.34
N CYS A 154 -0.47 -3.04 0.26
CA CYS A 154 -1.57 -2.08 0.40
C CYS A 154 -2.62 -2.23 -0.72
N VAL A 155 -2.19 -2.50 -1.96
CA VAL A 155 -3.11 -2.82 -3.07
C VAL A 155 -3.93 -4.06 -2.77
N ALA A 156 -3.31 -5.13 -2.22
CA ALA A 156 -4.02 -6.35 -1.85
C ALA A 156 -5.03 -6.12 -0.72
N GLU A 157 -4.67 -5.36 0.32
CA GLU A 157 -5.55 -4.99 1.43
C GLU A 157 -6.76 -4.16 0.93
N GLU A 158 -6.52 -3.18 0.03
CA GLU A 158 -7.59 -2.37 -0.57
C GLU A 158 -8.48 -3.22 -1.48
N LEU A 159 -7.90 -4.14 -2.27
CA LEU A 159 -8.64 -5.07 -3.13
C LEU A 159 -9.56 -5.97 -2.30
N ASP A 160 -9.11 -6.48 -1.17
CA ASP A 160 -9.94 -7.28 -0.26
C ASP A 160 -11.14 -6.49 0.26
N GLY A 161 -10.95 -5.21 0.60
CA GLY A 161 -12.02 -4.31 0.99
C GLY A 161 -13.03 -4.03 -0.15
N ILE A 162 -12.56 -3.92 -1.38
CA ILE A 162 -13.39 -3.76 -2.58
C ILE A 162 -14.12 -5.06 -2.91
N SER A 163 -13.42 -6.21 -2.87
CA SER A 163 -13.96 -7.52 -3.23
C SER A 163 -15.01 -8.03 -2.24
N ALA A 164 -14.94 -7.63 -0.99
CA ALA A 164 -15.98 -7.92 0.01
C ALA A 164 -17.34 -7.29 -0.37
N ARG A 165 -17.33 -6.16 -1.09
CA ARG A 165 -18.54 -5.48 -1.59
C ARG A 165 -18.99 -6.01 -2.96
N TYR A 166 -18.08 -6.57 -3.75
CA TYR A 166 -18.31 -7.01 -5.13
C TYR A 166 -17.82 -8.46 -5.30
N SER A 167 -18.50 -9.40 -4.71
CA SER A 167 -18.18 -10.85 -4.66
C SER A 167 -17.84 -11.61 -5.98
N PRO A 168 -17.81 -11.02 -7.19
CA PRO A 168 -17.60 -11.77 -8.41
C PRO A 168 -16.14 -11.91 -8.89
N TYR A 169 -15.15 -11.23 -8.30
CA TYR A 169 -13.77 -11.24 -8.85
C TYR A 169 -13.11 -12.62 -8.92
N ARG A 170 -13.52 -13.55 -8.07
CA ARG A 170 -13.03 -14.93 -8.07
C ARG A 170 -13.59 -15.80 -9.22
N ALA A 171 -14.63 -15.33 -9.89
CA ALA A 171 -15.27 -16.04 -11.00
C ALA A 171 -14.69 -15.70 -12.38
N TYR A 172 -13.87 -14.64 -12.47
CA TYR A 172 -13.26 -14.21 -13.71
C TYR A 172 -11.82 -14.75 -13.82
N GLY A 173 -11.45 -15.30 -14.95
CA GLY A 173 -10.15 -15.94 -15.24
C GLY A 173 -8.93 -15.00 -15.22
N GLY A 174 -8.95 -14.02 -14.34
CA GLY A 174 -7.93 -13.02 -14.12
C GLY A 174 -8.51 -11.61 -14.15
N ILE A 175 -7.85 -10.71 -13.42
CA ILE A 175 -8.19 -9.28 -13.38
C ILE A 175 -6.94 -8.44 -13.62
N ARG A 176 -7.14 -7.26 -14.21
CA ARG A 176 -6.12 -6.22 -14.34
C ARG A 176 -6.43 -5.13 -13.33
N ILE A 177 -5.47 -4.85 -12.46
CA ILE A 177 -5.58 -3.80 -11.44
C ILE A 177 -4.73 -2.62 -11.88
N TYR A 178 -5.37 -1.48 -12.13
CA TYR A 178 -4.70 -0.23 -12.44
C TYR A 178 -4.57 0.58 -11.17
N THR A 179 -3.35 0.87 -10.78
CA THR A 179 -3.02 1.63 -9.57
C THR A 179 -2.70 3.09 -9.88
N TYR A 180 -2.51 3.89 -8.83
CA TYR A 180 -1.99 5.25 -8.91
C TYR A 180 -0.46 5.32 -8.84
N MET A 181 0.23 4.18 -8.78
CA MET A 181 1.68 4.13 -8.66
C MET A 181 2.38 4.90 -9.76
N ASP A 182 3.27 5.82 -9.38
CA ASP A 182 4.32 6.34 -10.24
C ASP A 182 5.58 5.49 -10.02
N ALA A 183 5.97 4.75 -11.05
CA ALA A 183 7.08 3.79 -10.97
C ALA A 183 8.42 4.48 -10.63
N LYS A 184 8.64 5.73 -11.08
CA LYS A 184 9.87 6.48 -10.78
C LYS A 184 9.91 6.93 -9.32
N LEU A 185 8.80 7.46 -8.81
CA LEU A 185 8.69 7.86 -7.41
C LEU A 185 8.77 6.66 -6.47
N GLN A 186 8.13 5.53 -6.84
CA GLN A 186 8.19 4.30 -6.05
C GLN A 186 9.63 3.78 -5.98
N ASN A 187 10.31 3.67 -7.10
CA ASN A 187 11.71 3.24 -7.14
C ASN A 187 12.62 4.18 -6.34
N TYR A 188 12.39 5.49 -6.42
CA TYR A 188 13.12 6.47 -5.61
C TYR A 188 12.88 6.26 -4.11
N ALA A 189 11.63 6.08 -3.68
CA ALA A 189 11.29 5.87 -2.27
C ALA A 189 11.94 4.61 -1.69
N GLU A 190 12.01 3.53 -2.47
CA GLU A 190 12.63 2.26 -2.06
C GLU A 190 14.16 2.36 -1.96
N ASN A 191 14.78 3.07 -2.88
CA ASN A 191 16.24 3.19 -2.97
C ASN A 191 16.82 4.39 -2.21
N LEU A 192 15.97 5.23 -1.59
CA LEU A 192 16.43 6.37 -0.83
C LEU A 192 17.24 5.89 0.38
N LYS A 193 18.57 5.97 0.26
CA LYS A 193 19.51 5.69 1.36
C LYS A 193 19.53 6.90 2.29
N THR A 194 19.32 6.68 3.57
CA THR A 194 19.46 7.70 4.61
C THR A 194 20.39 7.16 5.69
N ASP A 195 21.10 8.05 6.38
CA ASP A 195 21.91 7.70 7.56
C ASP A 195 21.09 7.06 8.70
N ALA A 196 19.75 7.10 8.56
CA ALA A 196 18.78 6.53 9.47
C ALA A 196 18.43 5.04 9.21
N ASP A 197 19.22 4.30 8.46
CA ASP A 197 18.96 2.87 8.12
C ASP A 197 18.84 1.95 9.35
N ARG A 198 19.07 2.47 10.56
CA ARG A 198 18.92 1.72 11.82
C ARG A 198 17.57 1.92 12.53
N SER A 199 16.75 2.89 12.12
CA SER A 199 15.56 3.33 12.86
C SER A 199 14.21 3.12 12.16
N GLY A 200 14.18 2.37 11.08
CA GLY A 200 12.97 2.19 10.27
C GLY A 200 12.64 3.41 9.39
N LYS A 201 12.28 3.18 8.15
CA LYS A 201 11.94 4.22 7.16
C LYS A 201 10.59 3.95 6.55
N SER A 202 9.75 4.97 6.50
CA SER A 202 8.48 4.93 5.78
C SER A 202 8.27 6.21 4.98
N ILE A 203 7.82 6.09 3.74
CA ILE A 203 7.58 7.20 2.81
C ILE A 203 6.22 6.97 2.15
N VAL A 204 5.40 8.02 2.13
CA VAL A 204 4.14 8.06 1.36
C VAL A 204 4.13 9.32 0.52
N VAL A 205 3.80 9.17 -0.74
CA VAL A 205 3.59 10.27 -1.68
C VAL A 205 2.18 10.16 -2.24
N GLU A 206 1.35 11.15 -2.00
CA GLU A 206 -0.01 11.24 -2.52
C GLU A 206 -0.10 12.35 -3.56
N ASP A 207 -0.71 12.05 -4.69
CA ASP A 207 -1.01 13.04 -5.73
C ASP A 207 -2.26 13.83 -5.37
N ASN A 208 -2.11 15.16 -5.26
CA ASN A 208 -3.18 16.05 -4.83
C ASN A 208 -4.33 16.19 -5.84
N LYS A 209 -4.14 15.83 -7.10
CA LYS A 209 -5.18 15.93 -8.15
C LYS A 209 -6.02 14.66 -8.21
N THR A 210 -5.39 13.50 -8.06
CA THR A 210 -6.04 12.20 -8.19
C THR A 210 -6.44 11.59 -6.85
N TYR A 211 -5.96 12.13 -5.73
CA TYR A 211 -6.10 11.54 -4.38
C TYR A 211 -5.54 10.11 -4.32
N GLY A 212 -4.61 9.79 -5.21
CA GLY A 212 -3.99 8.49 -5.32
C GLY A 212 -2.63 8.44 -4.67
N ILE A 213 -2.28 7.31 -4.08
CA ILE A 213 -0.94 7.08 -3.57
C ILE A 213 -0.01 6.77 -4.73
N ALA A 214 0.86 7.72 -5.06
CA ALA A 214 1.83 7.60 -6.14
C ALA A 214 3.06 6.78 -5.75
N ALA A 215 3.46 6.80 -4.46
CA ALA A 215 4.53 5.95 -3.94
C ALA A 215 4.27 5.61 -2.46
N TYR A 216 4.63 4.40 -2.09
CA TYR A 216 4.55 3.92 -0.71
C TYR A 216 5.69 2.94 -0.41
N TYR A 217 6.49 3.26 0.59
CA TYR A 217 7.54 2.39 1.09
C TYR A 217 7.51 2.34 2.61
N THR A 218 7.71 1.18 3.19
CA THR A 218 7.96 1.00 4.61
C THR A 218 8.91 -0.18 4.85
N SER A 219 9.86 0.02 5.73
CA SER A 219 10.76 -1.06 6.20
C SER A 219 10.16 -1.87 7.35
N GLU A 220 9.07 -1.41 7.97
CA GLU A 220 8.50 -1.97 9.20
C GLU A 220 7.06 -2.49 9.04
N GLY A 221 6.52 -2.47 7.82
CA GLY A 221 5.11 -2.79 7.56
C GLY A 221 4.17 -1.59 7.80
N ASN A 222 2.86 -1.82 7.61
CA ASN A 222 1.83 -0.80 7.78
C ASN A 222 1.50 -0.60 9.25
N ILE A 223 2.43 -0.01 10.01
CA ILE A 223 2.28 0.22 11.44
C ILE A 223 1.52 1.51 11.74
N ARG A 224 0.87 1.52 12.89
CA ARG A 224 0.22 2.71 13.45
C ARG A 224 1.17 3.35 14.47
N ARG A 225 1.32 4.66 14.39
CA ARG A 225 2.16 5.43 15.32
C ARG A 225 1.43 6.66 15.83
N GLN A 226 1.80 7.12 17.01
CA GLN A 226 1.34 8.40 17.52
C GLN A 226 1.80 9.52 16.57
N PRO A 227 0.90 10.42 16.14
CA PRO A 227 1.23 11.48 15.21
C PRO A 227 2.12 12.58 15.83
N GLY A 228 2.15 12.68 17.15
CA GLY A 228 2.90 13.73 17.84
C GLY A 228 2.51 15.13 17.34
N SER A 229 3.47 16.01 17.22
CA SER A 229 3.24 17.39 16.76
C SER A 229 2.67 17.53 15.34
N LEU A 230 2.55 16.45 14.56
CA LEU A 230 1.80 16.47 13.30
C LEU A 230 0.31 16.71 13.52
N PHE A 231 -0.21 16.45 14.72
CA PHE A 231 -1.61 16.70 15.03
C PHE A 231 -1.95 18.17 15.25
N LYS A 232 -0.99 19.01 15.61
CA LYS A 232 -1.24 20.42 15.88
C LYS A 232 -2.03 21.16 14.79
N PRO A 233 -1.62 21.11 13.49
CA PRO A 233 -2.41 21.73 12.44
C PRO A 233 -3.81 21.12 12.29
N LEU A 234 -3.94 19.78 12.39
CA LEU A 234 -5.16 19.04 12.11
C LEU A 234 -6.17 19.10 13.25
N ALA A 235 -5.70 18.97 14.50
CA ALA A 235 -6.54 18.87 15.69
C ALA A 235 -6.77 20.20 16.42
N VAL A 236 -5.91 21.21 16.18
CA VAL A 236 -5.92 22.42 16.98
C VAL A 236 -6.05 23.67 16.13
N TYR A 237 -5.04 23.99 15.31
CA TYR A 237 -4.96 25.30 14.66
C TYR A 237 -6.00 25.47 13.55
N ALA A 238 -6.16 24.49 12.65
CA ALA A 238 -7.15 24.59 11.60
C ALA A 238 -8.60 24.59 12.15
N PRO A 239 -9.00 23.71 13.09
CA PRO A 239 -10.30 23.81 13.75
C PRO A 239 -10.55 25.14 14.47
N ALA A 240 -9.56 25.67 15.21
CA ALA A 240 -9.73 26.89 15.94
C ALA A 240 -9.82 28.14 15.03
N ILE A 241 -9.14 28.13 13.87
CA ILE A 241 -9.26 29.18 12.85
C ILE A 241 -10.62 29.07 12.15
N GLU A 242 -11.06 27.87 11.79
CA GLU A 242 -12.38 27.64 11.15
C GLU A 242 -13.54 28.11 12.00
N ASN A 243 -13.40 28.04 13.32
CA ASN A 243 -14.41 28.47 14.29
C ASN A 243 -14.19 29.94 14.75
N ASP A 244 -13.39 30.74 14.06
CA ASP A 244 -13.10 32.15 14.38
C ASP A 244 -12.56 32.39 15.80
N GLN A 245 -12.00 31.38 16.46
CA GLN A 245 -11.48 31.50 17.83
C GLN A 245 -10.09 32.09 17.88
N ILE A 246 -9.29 31.87 16.85
CA ILE A 246 -7.95 32.44 16.70
C ILE A 246 -7.69 32.86 15.25
N SER A 247 -6.73 33.77 15.11
CA SER A 247 -6.10 34.14 13.84
C SER A 247 -4.60 33.87 13.92
N PRO A 248 -3.85 33.92 12.82
CA PRO A 248 -2.38 33.79 12.86
C PRO A 248 -1.67 34.77 13.77
N CYS A 249 -2.29 35.95 14.00
CA CYS A 249 -1.74 37.04 14.85
C CYS A 249 -2.18 36.93 16.31
N THR A 250 -3.10 36.06 16.67
CA THR A 250 -3.62 35.92 18.04
C THR A 250 -2.48 35.66 19.02
N PRO A 251 -2.29 36.53 20.04
CA PRO A 251 -1.27 36.34 21.06
C PRO A 251 -1.68 35.25 22.04
N ILE A 252 -0.79 34.33 22.32
CA ILE A 252 -1.00 33.22 23.25
C ILE A 252 0.17 33.21 24.24
N LEU A 253 -0.14 33.17 25.51
CA LEU A 253 0.88 33.14 26.56
C LEU A 253 1.48 31.74 26.68
N ASP A 254 2.76 31.63 26.35
CA ASP A 254 3.56 30.40 26.49
C ASP A 254 4.30 30.42 27.83
N GLU A 255 3.71 29.79 28.82
CA GLU A 255 4.24 29.67 30.18
C GLU A 255 3.92 28.29 30.76
N LYS A 256 4.65 27.83 31.77
CA LYS A 256 4.36 26.61 32.48
C LYS A 256 2.94 26.63 33.05
N THR A 257 2.08 25.75 32.55
CA THR A 257 0.64 25.76 32.86
C THR A 257 0.16 24.39 33.29
N ASN A 258 -0.63 24.35 34.38
CA ASN A 258 -1.33 23.13 34.83
C ASN A 258 -2.77 23.16 34.33
N PHE A 259 -3.15 22.16 33.55
CA PHE A 259 -4.49 21.98 32.99
C PHE A 259 -5.27 20.93 33.80
N GLY A 260 -5.59 21.24 35.05
CA GLY A 260 -6.36 20.29 35.88
C GLY A 260 -5.64 18.98 36.19
N GLY A 261 -4.34 19.03 36.40
CA GLY A 261 -3.47 17.87 36.65
C GLY A 261 -2.64 17.43 35.43
N TYR A 262 -3.01 17.84 34.20
CA TYR A 262 -2.18 17.67 33.03
C TYR A 262 -1.12 18.76 32.94
N LEU A 263 0.15 18.38 32.96
CA LEU A 263 1.32 19.26 33.00
C LEU A 263 2.20 19.07 31.77
N PRO A 264 1.78 19.53 30.57
CA PRO A 264 2.62 19.46 29.39
C PRO A 264 3.84 20.37 29.51
N ALA A 265 4.95 20.01 28.90
CA ALA A 265 6.15 20.82 28.83
C ALA A 265 6.49 21.17 27.39
N ASN A 266 7.15 22.29 27.18
CA ASN A 266 7.79 22.62 25.92
C ASN A 266 9.10 21.85 25.74
N TYR A 267 9.58 21.77 24.50
CA TYR A 267 10.87 21.16 24.23
C TYR A 267 11.97 21.87 25.04
N LYS A 268 12.79 21.09 25.77
CA LYS A 268 13.85 21.56 26.68
C LYS A 268 13.34 22.46 27.80
N ASP A 269 12.08 22.42 28.13
CA ASP A 269 11.44 23.25 29.20
C ASP A 269 11.63 24.77 29.01
N VAL A 270 11.67 25.22 27.74
CA VAL A 270 11.83 26.63 27.36
C VAL A 270 10.47 27.26 27.09
N TYR A 271 10.21 28.44 27.69
CA TYR A 271 8.97 29.21 27.57
C TYR A 271 9.26 30.60 27.04
N HIS A 272 8.38 31.13 26.21
CA HIS A 272 8.65 32.33 25.40
C HIS A 272 7.80 33.54 25.79
N GLY A 273 6.90 33.42 26.79
CA GLY A 273 5.93 34.46 27.10
C GLY A 273 4.87 34.57 25.99
N TYR A 274 4.45 35.76 25.64
CA TYR A 274 3.49 35.97 24.57
C TYR A 274 4.10 35.64 23.18
N VAL A 275 3.52 34.68 22.49
CA VAL A 275 3.84 34.32 21.11
C VAL A 275 2.58 34.44 20.26
N SER A 276 2.70 34.74 18.97
CA SER A 276 1.57 34.62 18.04
C SER A 276 1.22 33.15 17.75
N ALA A 277 -0.02 32.87 17.38
CA ALA A 277 -0.43 31.54 16.93
C ALA A 277 0.45 31.05 15.76
N ARG A 278 0.86 31.93 14.84
CA ARG A 278 1.80 31.68 13.75
C ARG A 278 3.15 31.18 14.28
N GLN A 279 3.75 31.93 15.20
CA GLN A 279 5.02 31.53 15.80
C GLN A 279 4.90 30.20 16.53
N ALA A 280 3.85 30.04 17.34
CA ALA A 280 3.61 28.83 18.10
C ALA A 280 3.48 27.57 17.19
N LEU A 281 2.83 27.69 16.03
CA LEU A 281 2.73 26.58 15.07
C LEU A 281 4.05 26.34 14.33
N SER A 282 4.71 27.38 13.83
CA SER A 282 5.95 27.26 13.04
C SER A 282 7.12 26.71 13.86
N GLU A 283 7.21 27.08 15.13
CA GLU A 283 8.21 26.57 16.08
C GLU A 283 7.73 25.33 16.84
N SER A 284 6.49 24.88 16.58
CA SER A 284 5.90 23.67 17.18
C SER A 284 5.85 23.71 18.72
N ILE A 285 5.58 24.88 19.31
CA ILE A 285 5.49 25.07 20.77
C ILE A 285 4.28 24.29 21.31
N ASN A 286 4.43 23.68 22.48
CA ASN A 286 3.42 22.75 23.02
C ASN A 286 2.30 23.48 23.78
N ILE A 287 2.66 24.37 24.73
CA ILE A 287 1.70 24.98 25.62
C ILE A 287 0.62 25.79 24.87
N PRO A 288 0.95 26.64 23.88
CA PRO A 288 -0.06 27.31 23.08
C PRO A 288 -1.05 26.36 22.41
N ALA A 289 -0.59 25.21 21.86
CA ALA A 289 -1.48 24.25 21.25
C ALA A 289 -2.47 23.66 22.27
N VAL A 290 -2.00 23.33 23.48
CA VAL A 290 -2.87 22.80 24.55
C VAL A 290 -3.84 23.87 25.05
N LYS A 291 -3.41 25.15 25.18
CA LYS A 291 -4.30 26.26 25.55
C LYS A 291 -5.41 26.46 24.53
N ILE A 292 -5.09 26.47 23.24
CA ILE A 292 -6.10 26.58 22.17
C ILE A 292 -7.10 25.43 22.24
N LEU A 293 -6.63 24.15 22.34
CA LEU A 293 -7.51 23.00 22.43
C LEU A 293 -8.38 23.04 23.69
N SER A 294 -7.82 23.48 24.82
CA SER A 294 -8.58 23.64 26.08
C SER A 294 -9.71 24.64 25.97
N GLN A 295 -9.51 25.74 25.22
CA GLN A 295 -10.53 26.74 24.96
C GLN A 295 -11.57 26.29 23.94
N MET A 296 -11.14 25.63 22.86
CA MET A 296 -12.00 25.13 21.80
C MET A 296 -12.86 23.95 22.27
N GLY A 297 -12.29 23.10 23.12
CA GLY A 297 -12.89 21.82 23.54
C GLY A 297 -12.48 20.66 22.64
N VAL A 298 -12.21 19.52 23.29
CA VAL A 298 -11.75 18.28 22.62
C VAL A 298 -12.81 17.73 21.68
N SER A 299 -14.09 17.83 22.03
CA SER A 299 -15.20 17.37 21.19
C SER A 299 -15.31 18.10 19.86
N GLU A 300 -14.94 19.40 19.86
CA GLU A 300 -14.93 20.17 18.61
C GLU A 300 -13.79 19.69 17.69
N SER A 301 -12.58 19.52 18.24
CA SER A 301 -11.45 18.94 17.50
C SER A 301 -11.80 17.55 16.90
N GLU A 302 -12.47 16.70 17.68
CA GLU A 302 -12.87 15.36 17.24
C GLU A 302 -13.78 15.39 16.00
N LYS A 303 -14.69 16.34 15.87
CA LYS A 303 -15.56 16.47 14.69
C LYS A 303 -14.73 16.61 13.41
N TYR A 304 -13.74 17.52 13.43
CA TYR A 304 -12.86 17.74 12.29
C TYR A 304 -11.96 16.53 12.01
N LEU A 305 -11.37 15.93 13.05
CA LEU A 305 -10.56 14.72 12.90
C LEU A 305 -11.38 13.55 12.31
N SER A 306 -12.60 13.33 12.81
CA SER A 306 -13.51 12.32 12.26
C SER A 306 -13.89 12.62 10.81
N ALA A 307 -14.07 13.90 10.46
CA ALA A 307 -14.29 14.32 9.09
C ALA A 307 -13.08 14.03 8.18
N MET A 308 -11.88 13.96 8.69
CA MET A 308 -10.67 13.54 7.98
C MET A 308 -10.37 12.02 8.08
N GLY A 309 -11.32 11.21 8.58
CA GLY A 309 -11.13 9.77 8.75
C GLY A 309 -10.22 9.37 9.92
N LEU A 310 -9.84 10.33 10.78
CA LEU A 310 -9.01 10.11 11.95
C LEU A 310 -9.91 9.92 13.18
N LYS A 311 -10.33 8.68 13.43
CA LYS A 311 -11.20 8.36 14.57
C LYS A 311 -10.40 8.34 15.87
N ILE A 312 -10.88 9.06 16.88
CA ILE A 312 -10.30 9.14 18.22
C ILE A 312 -11.08 8.21 19.15
N ARG A 313 -10.37 7.44 19.97
CA ARG A 313 -10.96 6.59 21.01
C ARG A 313 -11.43 7.43 22.22
N GLU A 314 -12.36 6.91 23.01
CA GLU A 314 -12.87 7.61 24.18
C GLU A 314 -11.78 7.94 25.20
N GLU A 315 -10.83 7.04 25.43
CA GLU A 315 -9.70 7.25 26.34
C GLU A 315 -8.73 8.36 25.86
N ASP A 316 -8.73 8.67 24.57
CA ASP A 316 -7.86 9.68 23.95
C ASP A 316 -8.53 11.08 23.87
N LYS A 317 -9.79 11.22 24.29
CA LYS A 317 -10.56 12.47 24.29
C LYS A 317 -10.16 13.37 25.45
N ASN A 318 -8.91 13.80 25.44
CA ASN A 318 -8.33 14.65 26.47
C ASN A 318 -7.33 15.64 25.85
N LEU A 319 -6.75 16.53 26.66
CA LEU A 319 -5.87 17.60 26.17
C LEU A 319 -4.54 17.12 25.58
N SER A 320 -4.12 15.86 25.83
CA SER A 320 -2.93 15.29 25.18
C SER A 320 -3.10 15.18 23.65
N LEU A 321 -4.35 15.17 23.17
CA LEU A 321 -4.70 15.20 21.75
C LEU A 321 -4.06 16.38 21.02
N ALA A 322 -3.89 17.55 21.67
CA ALA A 322 -3.21 18.70 21.09
C ALA A 322 -1.77 18.39 20.65
N LEU A 323 -1.15 17.44 21.31
CA LEU A 323 0.24 17.01 21.08
C LEU A 323 0.33 15.68 20.37
N GLY A 324 -0.80 15.12 19.90
CA GLY A 324 -0.89 13.82 19.23
C GLY A 324 -0.71 12.63 20.17
N GLY A 325 -1.00 12.80 21.46
CA GLY A 325 -1.02 11.71 22.44
C GLY A 325 -2.29 10.87 22.25
N VAL A 326 -2.21 9.83 21.47
CA VAL A 326 -3.30 8.87 21.20
C VAL A 326 -2.81 7.43 21.39
N SER A 327 -3.68 6.57 21.93
CA SER A 327 -3.32 5.20 22.34
C SER A 327 -2.94 4.30 21.16
N GLU A 328 -3.72 4.32 20.08
CA GLU A 328 -3.53 3.42 18.93
C GLU A 328 -2.70 4.04 17.80
N GLY A 329 -2.66 5.37 17.71
CA GLY A 329 -2.01 6.09 16.63
C GLY A 329 -2.70 5.93 15.26
N PHE A 330 -2.02 6.36 14.20
CA PHE A 330 -2.52 6.35 12.83
C PHE A 330 -1.48 5.80 11.87
N THR A 331 -1.94 5.27 10.75
CA THR A 331 -1.04 4.88 9.65
C THR A 331 -0.53 6.12 8.93
N LEU A 332 0.61 5.98 8.27
CA LEU A 332 1.19 7.09 7.51
C LEU A 332 0.28 7.55 6.36
N GLN A 333 -0.44 6.61 5.72
CA GLN A 333 -1.42 6.96 4.67
C GLN A 333 -2.56 7.82 5.24
N GLN A 334 -3.10 7.48 6.42
CA GLN A 334 -4.17 8.27 7.05
C GLN A 334 -3.71 9.70 7.32
N LEU A 335 -2.51 9.87 7.86
CA LEU A 335 -1.95 11.20 8.12
C LEU A 335 -1.66 11.96 6.82
N THR A 336 -1.12 11.28 5.79
CA THR A 336 -0.85 11.90 4.49
C THR A 336 -2.15 12.40 3.86
N GLY A 337 -3.21 11.57 3.82
CA GLY A 337 -4.51 11.97 3.30
C GLY A 337 -5.14 13.14 4.08
N ALA A 338 -4.98 13.17 5.41
CA ALA A 338 -5.45 14.29 6.22
C ALA A 338 -4.68 15.59 5.90
N TYR A 339 -3.36 15.52 5.69
CA TYR A 339 -2.57 16.68 5.30
C TYR A 339 -2.83 17.15 3.87
N ALA A 340 -3.14 16.23 2.96
CA ALA A 340 -3.41 16.53 1.56
C ALA A 340 -4.61 17.49 1.38
N LEU A 341 -5.55 17.54 2.34
CA LEU A 341 -6.67 18.46 2.30
C LEU A 341 -6.21 19.94 2.27
N PHE A 342 -5.07 20.28 2.89
CA PHE A 342 -4.52 21.64 2.87
C PHE A 342 -4.04 22.04 1.46
N ALA A 343 -3.59 21.10 0.64
CA ALA A 343 -3.25 21.35 -0.75
C ALA A 343 -4.49 21.36 -1.69
N ARG A 344 -5.67 20.98 -1.17
CA ARG A 344 -6.92 20.83 -1.92
C ARG A 344 -8.00 21.81 -1.48
N GLY A 345 -7.61 22.93 -0.93
CA GLY A 345 -8.56 23.96 -0.47
C GLY A 345 -9.57 23.47 0.58
N GLY A 346 -9.16 22.54 1.45
CA GLY A 346 -9.99 22.02 2.55
C GLY A 346 -10.87 20.82 2.20
N ILE A 347 -10.67 20.22 1.03
CA ILE A 347 -11.42 19.03 0.61
C ILE A 347 -10.64 17.76 0.96
N TYR A 348 -11.27 16.89 1.73
CA TYR A 348 -10.77 15.56 2.08
C TYR A 348 -11.48 14.47 1.28
N ALA A 349 -10.70 13.55 0.75
CA ALA A 349 -11.16 12.22 0.37
C ALA A 349 -10.11 11.19 0.81
N PRO A 350 -10.52 9.96 1.21
CA PRO A 350 -9.56 8.93 1.61
C PRO A 350 -8.55 8.67 0.48
N PRO A 351 -7.25 8.58 0.77
CA PRO A 351 -6.27 8.17 -0.24
C PRO A 351 -6.52 6.73 -0.70
N ALA A 352 -6.13 6.39 -1.93
CA ALA A 352 -6.29 5.04 -2.46
C ALA A 352 -5.10 4.61 -3.32
N PHE A 353 -4.90 3.31 -3.42
CA PHE A 353 -3.91 2.68 -4.28
C PHE A 353 -4.50 2.25 -5.62
N ILE A 354 -5.77 1.82 -5.64
CA ILE A 354 -6.46 1.27 -6.82
C ILE A 354 -7.28 2.35 -7.51
N ARG A 355 -7.00 2.55 -8.81
CA ARG A 355 -7.77 3.45 -9.67
C ARG A 355 -8.96 2.75 -10.30
N ARG A 356 -8.72 1.59 -10.92
CA ARG A 356 -9.77 0.76 -11.55
C ARG A 356 -9.36 -0.71 -11.62
N ILE A 357 -10.35 -1.57 -11.83
CA ILE A 357 -10.17 -3.02 -12.01
C ILE A 357 -10.97 -3.44 -13.24
N GLU A 358 -10.35 -4.24 -14.10
CA GLU A 358 -10.95 -4.81 -15.31
C GLU A 358 -10.77 -6.34 -15.30
N THR A 359 -11.62 -7.04 -16.03
CA THR A 359 -11.41 -8.44 -16.39
C THR A 359 -10.26 -8.57 -17.39
N SER A 360 -9.78 -9.78 -17.64
CA SER A 360 -8.73 -10.06 -18.64
C SER A 360 -9.12 -9.63 -20.06
N ASP A 361 -10.42 -9.67 -20.38
CA ASP A 361 -11.00 -9.24 -21.68
C ASP A 361 -11.36 -7.73 -21.73
N GLY A 362 -11.04 -6.98 -20.67
CA GLY A 362 -11.18 -5.51 -20.66
C GLY A 362 -12.51 -4.98 -20.14
N LYS A 363 -13.40 -5.84 -19.61
CA LYS A 363 -14.65 -5.38 -19.00
C LYS A 363 -14.38 -4.68 -17.66
N LEU A 364 -14.88 -3.46 -17.51
CA LEU A 364 -14.74 -2.69 -16.26
C LEU A 364 -15.53 -3.36 -15.13
N LEU A 365 -14.82 -3.66 -14.01
CA LEU A 365 -15.40 -4.21 -12.79
C LEU A 365 -15.53 -3.17 -11.68
N TYR A 366 -14.55 -2.29 -11.57
CA TYR A 366 -14.50 -1.24 -10.56
C TYR A 366 -13.79 -0.01 -11.13
N GLU A 367 -14.30 1.15 -10.84
CA GLU A 367 -13.63 2.42 -11.03
C GLU A 367 -13.85 3.29 -9.80
N ARG A 368 -12.76 3.83 -9.27
CA ARG A 368 -12.82 4.67 -8.10
C ARG A 368 -13.56 5.97 -8.41
N LYS A 369 -14.59 6.26 -7.63
CA LYS A 369 -15.21 7.59 -7.58
C LYS A 369 -14.62 8.38 -6.41
N ILE A 370 -14.18 9.59 -6.67
CA ILE A 370 -13.65 10.49 -5.65
C ILE A 370 -14.84 11.22 -5.04
N ASP A 371 -15.18 10.84 -3.80
CA ASP A 371 -16.21 11.50 -3.01
C ASP A 371 -15.51 12.42 -1.99
N GLY A 372 -15.17 13.62 -2.45
CA GLY A 372 -14.50 14.63 -1.65
C GLY A 372 -15.49 15.44 -0.81
N ARG A 373 -15.21 15.58 0.48
CA ARG A 373 -16.01 16.42 1.38
C ARG A 373 -15.20 17.63 1.87
N ARG A 374 -15.83 18.78 1.94
CA ARG A 374 -15.22 19.96 2.55
C ARG A 374 -15.14 19.78 4.07
N VAL A 375 -13.95 19.93 4.61
CA VAL A 375 -13.67 19.86 6.05
C VAL A 375 -13.39 21.26 6.58
N PHE A 376 -12.61 22.04 5.83
CA PHE A 376 -12.28 23.43 6.14
C PHE A 376 -12.62 24.36 4.98
N SER A 377 -12.90 25.61 5.27
CA SER A 377 -13.02 26.68 4.29
C SER A 377 -11.69 26.94 3.57
N GLU A 378 -11.76 27.55 2.39
CA GLU A 378 -10.55 27.95 1.65
C GLU A 378 -9.74 29.01 2.41
N ASP A 379 -10.42 29.89 3.14
CA ASP A 379 -9.80 30.91 3.96
C ASP A 379 -8.98 30.30 5.12
N THR A 380 -9.56 29.35 5.85
CA THR A 380 -8.83 28.60 6.90
C THR A 380 -7.62 27.90 6.33
N VAL A 381 -7.78 27.21 5.19
CA VAL A 381 -6.67 26.50 4.55
C VAL A 381 -5.58 27.45 4.09
N PHE A 382 -5.94 28.61 3.54
CA PHE A 382 -4.99 29.64 3.16
C PHE A 382 -4.16 30.10 4.37
N LEU A 383 -4.82 30.44 5.49
CA LEU A 383 -4.16 30.89 6.72
C LEU A 383 -3.24 29.81 7.31
N VAL A 384 -3.70 28.55 7.39
CA VAL A 384 -2.90 27.44 7.91
C VAL A 384 -1.70 27.17 7.00
N ASN A 385 -1.88 27.15 5.68
CA ASN A 385 -0.78 26.97 4.74
C ASN A 385 0.26 28.08 4.85
N ASP A 386 -0.17 29.32 5.06
CA ASP A 386 0.72 30.45 5.23
C ASP A 386 1.57 30.31 6.50
N MET A 387 0.96 29.86 7.63
CA MET A 387 1.70 29.51 8.85
C MET A 387 2.66 28.32 8.66
N LEU A 388 2.28 27.32 7.87
CA LEU A 388 3.13 26.14 7.58
C LEU A 388 4.29 26.45 6.62
N LYS A 389 4.17 27.50 5.77
CA LYS A 389 5.31 28.03 5.00
C LYS A 389 6.39 28.59 5.92
N ASP A 390 6.01 29.27 7.00
CA ASP A 390 6.98 29.77 7.97
C ASP A 390 7.70 28.64 8.69
N ALA A 391 7.02 27.52 8.98
CA ALA A 391 7.68 26.33 9.51
C ALA A 391 8.76 25.77 8.59
N ALA A 392 8.52 25.81 7.25
CA ALA A 392 9.50 25.39 6.25
C ALA A 392 10.61 26.42 6.01
N LYS A 393 10.32 27.72 6.18
CA LYS A 393 11.25 28.82 5.89
C LYS A 393 12.20 29.13 7.05
N SER A 394 11.67 29.23 8.25
CA SER A 394 12.41 29.70 9.45
C SER A 394 12.18 28.86 10.70
N GLY A 395 11.12 28.05 10.74
CA GLY A 395 10.72 27.23 11.89
C GLY A 395 11.45 25.89 11.99
N THR A 396 10.75 24.88 12.54
CA THR A 396 11.32 23.55 12.82
C THR A 396 11.77 22.79 11.57
N ALA A 397 11.22 23.12 10.39
CA ALA A 397 11.56 22.49 9.11
C ALA A 397 12.48 23.35 8.22
N LYS A 398 13.18 24.35 8.77
CA LYS A 398 13.98 25.34 8.04
C LYS A 398 15.07 24.76 7.10
N LYS A 399 15.48 23.51 7.28
CA LYS A 399 16.38 22.83 6.33
C LYS A 399 15.78 22.76 4.91
N LEU A 400 14.45 22.75 4.78
CA LEU A 400 13.75 22.73 3.50
C LEU A 400 13.89 24.04 2.71
N ALA A 401 14.23 25.16 3.37
CA ALA A 401 14.44 26.45 2.71
C ALA A 401 15.57 26.38 1.63
N ALA A 402 16.53 25.48 1.81
CA ALA A 402 17.62 25.28 0.84
C ALA A 402 17.11 24.80 -0.54
N LEU A 403 15.93 24.19 -0.61
CA LEU A 403 15.33 23.72 -1.87
C LEU A 403 14.77 24.86 -2.74
N LYS A 404 14.59 26.06 -2.18
CA LYS A 404 14.01 27.25 -2.85
C LYS A 404 12.65 26.97 -3.52
N LEU A 405 11.86 26.07 -2.94
CA LEU A 405 10.52 25.71 -3.37
C LEU A 405 9.46 26.30 -2.40
N PRO A 406 8.25 26.61 -2.88
CA PRO A 406 7.15 27.06 -2.04
C PRO A 406 6.56 25.88 -1.24
N LEU A 407 7.19 25.54 -0.13
CA LEU A 407 6.84 24.38 0.69
C LEU A 407 6.08 24.78 1.94
N CYS A 408 5.03 24.00 2.26
CA CYS A 408 4.40 23.95 3.58
C CYS A 408 4.90 22.70 4.29
N ALA A 409 5.29 22.81 5.56
CA ALA A 409 5.81 21.67 6.29
C ALA A 409 5.40 21.66 7.76
N LYS A 410 5.37 20.47 8.34
CA LYS A 410 5.23 20.27 9.79
C LYS A 410 6.11 19.10 10.21
N THR A 411 6.88 19.31 11.28
CA THR A 411 7.68 18.25 11.91
C THR A 411 6.85 17.53 12.97
N GLY A 412 7.08 16.23 13.11
CA GLY A 412 6.58 15.37 14.19
C GLY A 412 7.74 14.88 15.07
N THR A 413 7.44 14.66 16.35
CA THR A 413 8.40 14.06 17.32
C THR A 413 7.64 13.07 18.16
#